data_f9934f654f9e294022294bbf2e8862d0
#
_entry.id   f9934f654f9e294022294bbf2e8862d0
#
_cell.length_a   1.000
_cell.length_b   1.000
_cell.length_c   1.000
_cell.angle_alpha   90.00
_cell.angle_beta   90.00
_cell.angle_gamma   90.00
#
_symmetry.space_group_name_H-M   'P 1'
#
loop_
_entity.id
_entity.type
_entity.pdbx_description
1 polymer ?
#
loop_
_entity_poly.entity_id
_entity_poly.type
_entity_poly.pdbx_seq_one_letter_code
_entity_poly.pdbx_strand_id
1 'polypeptide(L)'
;MRRENTKSNIDFKSIFDSLPDLYLLLDRDFNIVGVSDAYLQATMVSRKQILGKNVFDAFPENPNDPKATGAKNLYASLHRVLKNKSADTMAIQKYDIQRPAERGGGFEERYWSPINTPVLGADQEVEYIIHRVED
;
A
#
# COMPACT_ATOMS: atom_id res chain seq x y z
N MET A 1 -8.14 3.62 37.17
CA MET A 1 -8.16 3.52 36.52
C MET A 1 -7.88 3.67 35.71
N ARG A 2 -8.13 3.66 35.12
CA ARG A 2 -7.58 3.70 34.25
C ARG A 2 -7.97 4.43 33.15
N ARG A 3 -7.63 5.54 32.90
CA ARG A 3 -7.91 6.26 31.82
C ARG A 3 -7.18 5.88 30.69
N GLU A 4 -6.06 5.29 30.81
CA GLU A 4 -5.36 4.72 29.71
C GLU A 4 -6.19 3.61 29.08
N ASN A 5 -7.07 2.98 29.85
CA ASN A 5 -7.96 1.98 29.28
C ASN A 5 -8.93 2.62 28.29
N THR A 6 -9.37 3.85 28.56
CA THR A 6 -10.24 4.57 27.66
C THR A 6 -9.50 4.86 26.35
N LYS A 7 -8.24 5.24 26.46
CA LYS A 7 -7.44 5.53 25.26
C LYS A 7 -7.22 4.29 24.43
N SER A 8 -7.03 3.12 25.09
CA SER A 8 -6.80 1.88 24.38
C SER A 8 -8.05 1.40 23.64
N ASN A 9 -9.20 2.05 23.85
CA ASN A 9 -10.42 1.72 23.15
C ASN A 9 -10.54 2.44 21.79
N ILE A 10 -9.59 3.27 21.44
CA ILE A 10 -9.57 3.91 20.13
C ILE A 10 -9.34 2.82 19.07
N ASP A 11 -10.23 2.79 18.10
CA ASP A 11 -10.14 1.82 17.02
C ASP A 11 -9.30 2.37 15.89
N PHE A 12 -7.99 2.17 15.98
CA PHE A 12 -7.05 2.67 14.97
C PHE A 12 -7.24 2.00 13.61
N LYS A 13 -7.74 0.77 13.60
CA LYS A 13 -8.01 0.08 12.36
C LYS A 13 -9.11 0.80 11.58
N SER A 14 -10.22 1.11 12.24
CA SER A 14 -11.32 1.82 11.58
C SER A 14 -10.89 3.21 11.13
N ILE A 15 -10.06 3.88 11.92
CA ILE A 15 -9.53 5.19 11.55
C ILE A 15 -8.67 5.08 10.30
N PHE A 16 -7.75 4.11 10.27
CA PHE A 16 -6.88 3.91 9.12
C PHE A 16 -7.71 3.59 7.86
N ASP A 17 -8.68 2.68 8.00
CA ASP A 17 -9.53 2.28 6.89
C ASP A 17 -10.31 3.45 6.30
N SER A 18 -10.62 4.45 7.12
CA SER A 18 -11.43 5.61 6.74
C SER A 18 -10.63 6.83 6.30
N LEU A 19 -9.30 6.76 6.30
CA LEU A 19 -8.48 7.89 5.87
C LEU A 19 -8.84 8.28 4.44
N PRO A 20 -8.90 9.59 4.15
CA PRO A 20 -9.34 10.06 2.83
C PRO A 20 -8.31 9.86 1.72
N ASP A 21 -7.07 9.60 2.08
CA ASP A 21 -5.99 9.40 1.11
C ASP A 21 -5.79 7.92 0.78
N LEU A 22 -4.92 7.66 -0.18
CA LEU A 22 -4.69 6.32 -0.72
C LEU A 22 -3.54 5.66 0.03
N TYR A 23 -3.87 4.81 1.01
CA TYR A 23 -2.90 4.15 1.87
C TYR A 23 -2.99 2.64 1.83
N LEU A 24 -1.82 2.00 1.78
CA LEU A 24 -1.66 0.59 2.16
C LEU A 24 -0.75 0.54 3.38
N LEU A 25 -0.99 -0.43 4.25
CA LEU A 25 -0.07 -0.75 5.32
C LEU A 25 0.52 -2.12 5.01
N LEU A 26 1.84 -2.20 4.93
CA LEU A 26 2.56 -3.43 4.60
C LEU A 26 3.36 -3.90 5.80
N ASP A 27 3.48 -5.22 5.97
CA ASP A 27 4.42 -5.77 6.94
C ASP A 27 5.83 -5.83 6.31
N ARG A 28 6.78 -6.38 7.03
CA ARG A 28 8.18 -6.44 6.57
C ARG A 28 8.40 -7.30 5.34
N ASP A 29 7.46 -8.21 5.07
CA ASP A 29 7.53 -9.07 3.90
C ASP A 29 6.68 -8.52 2.76
N PHE A 30 6.17 -7.28 2.92
CA PHE A 30 5.36 -6.58 1.94
C PHE A 30 3.97 -7.18 1.75
N ASN A 31 3.48 -7.90 2.76
CA ASN A 31 2.12 -8.38 2.77
C ASN A 31 1.19 -7.25 3.23
N ILE A 32 0.03 -7.15 2.62
CA ILE A 32 -0.93 -6.10 2.92
C ILE A 32 -1.65 -6.43 4.22
N VAL A 33 -1.47 -5.59 5.23
CA VAL A 33 -2.13 -5.78 6.53
C VAL A 33 -3.15 -4.68 6.83
N GLY A 34 -3.22 -3.66 6.00
CA GLY A 34 -4.23 -2.60 6.10
C GLY A 34 -4.37 -1.89 4.77
N VAL A 35 -5.56 -1.33 4.53
CA VAL A 35 -5.83 -0.59 3.29
C VAL A 35 -6.96 0.40 3.55
N SER A 36 -6.81 1.64 3.08
CA SER A 36 -7.87 2.63 3.22
C SER A 36 -8.98 2.38 2.19
N ASP A 37 -10.21 2.78 2.53
CA ASP A 37 -11.35 2.64 1.62
C ASP A 37 -11.08 3.40 0.32
N ALA A 38 -10.43 4.55 0.40
CA ALA A 38 -10.10 5.35 -0.78
C ALA A 38 -9.18 4.57 -1.73
N TYR A 39 -8.22 3.81 -1.18
CA TYR A 39 -7.33 2.99 -1.99
C TYR A 39 -8.10 1.88 -2.72
N LEU A 40 -9.04 1.25 -2.01
CA LEU A 40 -9.87 0.20 -2.61
C LEU A 40 -10.70 0.74 -3.77
N GLN A 41 -11.27 1.93 -3.61
CA GLN A 41 -12.05 2.54 -4.67
C GLN A 41 -11.18 2.89 -5.88
N ALA A 42 -10.00 3.45 -5.63
CA ALA A 42 -9.09 3.84 -6.72
C ALA A 42 -8.58 2.64 -7.51
N THR A 43 -8.40 1.50 -6.85
CA THR A 43 -7.84 0.30 -7.47
C THR A 43 -8.89 -0.74 -7.85
N MET A 44 -10.17 -0.47 -7.58
CA MET A 44 -11.29 -1.32 -7.97
C MET A 44 -11.21 -2.74 -7.40
N VAL A 45 -10.75 -2.88 -6.16
CA VAL A 45 -10.68 -4.16 -5.46
C VAL A 45 -11.38 -4.06 -4.11
N SER A 46 -11.72 -5.22 -3.52
CA SER A 46 -12.29 -5.26 -2.19
C SER A 46 -11.21 -5.57 -1.17
N ARG A 47 -11.44 -5.15 0.07
CA ARG A 47 -10.51 -5.43 1.17
C ARG A 47 -10.28 -6.92 1.34
N LYS A 48 -11.34 -7.69 1.24
CA LYS A 48 -11.29 -9.13 1.39
C LYS A 48 -10.38 -9.78 0.35
N GLN A 49 -10.33 -9.21 -0.86
CA GLN A 49 -9.52 -9.77 -1.94
C GLN A 49 -8.02 -9.58 -1.70
N ILE A 50 -7.62 -8.50 -1.02
CA ILE A 50 -6.21 -8.15 -0.96
C ILE A 50 -5.56 -8.27 0.41
N LEU A 51 -6.33 -8.23 1.51
CA LEU A 51 -5.74 -8.37 2.85
C LEU A 51 -5.03 -9.72 2.99
N GLY A 52 -3.81 -9.66 3.48
CA GLY A 52 -2.98 -10.85 3.66
C GLY A 52 -2.16 -11.24 2.46
N LYS A 53 -2.44 -10.66 1.29
CA LYS A 53 -1.65 -10.96 0.10
C LYS A 53 -0.41 -10.08 0.02
N ASN A 54 0.62 -10.60 -0.61
CA ASN A 54 1.79 -9.79 -0.94
C ASN A 54 1.36 -8.71 -1.92
N VAL A 55 1.90 -7.50 -1.76
CA VAL A 55 1.48 -6.35 -2.58
C VAL A 55 1.68 -6.62 -4.08
N PHE A 56 2.72 -7.37 -4.44
CA PHE A 56 3.02 -7.66 -5.85
C PHE A 56 2.08 -8.73 -6.44
N ASP A 57 1.48 -9.56 -5.59
CA ASP A 57 0.48 -10.53 -6.03
C ASP A 57 -0.90 -9.88 -6.11
N ALA A 58 -1.18 -8.97 -5.18
CA ALA A 58 -2.46 -8.26 -5.17
C ALA A 58 -2.58 -7.31 -6.36
N PHE A 59 -1.47 -6.67 -6.75
CA PHE A 59 -1.43 -5.69 -7.83
C PHE A 59 -0.33 -6.05 -8.83
N PRO A 60 -0.57 -7.07 -9.67
CA PRO A 60 0.42 -7.47 -10.66
C PRO A 60 0.57 -6.42 -11.75
N GLU A 61 1.75 -6.34 -12.33
CA GLU A 61 1.98 -5.45 -13.46
C GLU A 61 1.17 -5.88 -14.67
N ASN A 62 0.89 -4.91 -15.55
CA ASN A 62 0.21 -5.17 -16.81
C ASN A 62 1.12 -6.02 -17.72
N PRO A 63 0.78 -7.28 -17.99
CA PRO A 63 1.62 -8.16 -18.79
C PRO A 63 1.71 -7.72 -20.25
N ASN A 64 0.83 -6.83 -20.69
CA ASN A 64 0.83 -6.32 -22.05
C ASN A 64 1.68 -5.07 -22.22
N ASP A 65 2.30 -4.57 -21.17
CA ASP A 65 3.17 -3.40 -21.22
C ASP A 65 4.62 -3.85 -21.07
N PRO A 66 5.37 -3.96 -22.20
CA PRO A 66 6.74 -4.46 -22.14
C PRO A 66 7.70 -3.48 -21.46
N LYS A 67 7.27 -2.24 -21.22
CA LYS A 67 8.09 -1.23 -20.56
C LYS A 67 7.70 -1.02 -19.10
N ALA A 68 6.82 -1.85 -18.55
CA ALA A 68 6.39 -1.71 -17.18
C ALA A 68 7.55 -1.95 -16.22
N THR A 69 7.80 -0.99 -15.33
CA THR A 69 8.86 -1.08 -14.33
C THR A 69 8.36 -0.73 -12.93
N GLY A 70 7.04 -0.52 -12.79
CA GLY A 70 6.46 -0.07 -11.52
C GLY A 70 6.71 -1.04 -10.37
N ALA A 71 6.54 -2.34 -10.61
CA ALA A 71 6.76 -3.35 -9.56
C ALA A 71 8.24 -3.39 -9.17
N LYS A 72 9.14 -3.36 -10.15
CA LYS A 72 10.58 -3.38 -9.88
C LYS A 72 11.00 -2.15 -9.08
N ASN A 73 10.48 -0.98 -9.44
CA ASN A 73 10.81 0.27 -8.76
C ASN A 73 10.23 0.29 -7.35
N LEU A 74 9.02 -0.21 -7.17
CA LEU A 74 8.42 -0.30 -5.84
C LEU A 74 9.20 -1.25 -4.95
N TYR A 75 9.58 -2.40 -5.48
CA TYR A 75 10.36 -3.38 -4.75
C TYR A 75 11.68 -2.75 -4.26
N ALA A 76 12.36 -2.02 -5.13
CA ALA A 76 13.62 -1.35 -4.78
C ALA A 76 13.39 -0.29 -3.70
N SER A 77 12.32 0.50 -3.82
CA SER A 77 11.98 1.53 -2.83
C SER A 77 11.70 0.92 -1.46
N LEU A 78 10.90 -0.14 -1.42
CA LEU A 78 10.57 -0.81 -0.16
C LEU A 78 11.83 -1.37 0.52
N HIS A 79 12.75 -1.92 -0.25
CA HIS A 79 14.01 -2.40 0.29
C HIS A 79 14.88 -1.27 0.82
N ARG A 80 14.87 -0.10 0.17
CA ARG A 80 15.58 1.06 0.69
C ARG A 80 15.01 1.51 2.04
N VAL A 81 13.68 1.46 2.18
CA VAL A 81 13.03 1.81 3.45
C VAL A 81 13.47 0.86 4.55
N LEU A 82 13.51 -0.45 4.27
CA LEU A 82 13.97 -1.42 5.26
C LEU A 82 15.41 -1.19 5.66
N LYS A 83 16.26 -0.90 4.70
CA LYS A 83 17.69 -0.73 4.94
C LYS A 83 18.00 0.58 5.66
N ASN A 84 17.40 1.66 5.19
CA ASN A 84 17.74 3.01 5.68
C ASN A 84 16.88 3.46 6.84
N LYS A 85 15.78 2.77 7.12
CA LYS A 85 14.83 3.10 8.20
C LYS A 85 14.34 4.54 8.10
N SER A 86 14.13 5.00 6.87
CA SER A 86 13.65 6.34 6.58
C SER A 86 12.75 6.29 5.35
N ALA A 87 11.93 7.32 5.19
CA ALA A 87 11.00 7.38 4.08
C ALA A 87 11.73 7.45 2.74
N ASP A 88 11.13 6.85 1.72
CA ASP A 88 11.66 6.87 0.36
C ASP A 88 10.57 7.37 -0.58
N THR A 89 10.82 8.52 -1.20
CA THR A 89 9.90 9.11 -2.17
C THR A 89 10.29 8.65 -3.56
N MET A 90 9.34 8.11 -4.29
CA MET A 90 9.57 7.61 -5.64
C MET A 90 9.18 8.68 -6.67
N ALA A 91 9.82 8.65 -7.83
CA ALA A 91 9.35 9.43 -8.97
C ALA A 91 7.97 8.92 -9.40
N ILE A 92 7.25 9.69 -10.19
CA ILE A 92 5.95 9.27 -10.72
C ILE A 92 6.12 7.93 -11.43
N GLN A 93 5.25 6.98 -11.09
CA GLN A 93 5.30 5.63 -11.63
C GLN A 93 4.05 5.35 -12.46
N LYS A 94 4.26 4.76 -13.63
CA LYS A 94 3.15 4.17 -14.37
C LYS A 94 2.93 2.78 -13.80
N TYR A 95 1.76 2.55 -13.24
CA TYR A 95 1.41 1.25 -12.68
C TYR A 95 -0.06 1.01 -12.96
N ASP A 96 -0.33 0.27 -14.02
CA ASP A 96 -1.67 0.06 -14.50
C ASP A 96 -2.49 -0.78 -13.53
N ILE A 97 -3.78 -0.50 -13.46
CA ILE A 97 -4.69 -1.17 -12.52
C ILE A 97 -5.57 -2.13 -13.29
N GLN A 98 -5.67 -3.35 -12.78
CA GLN A 98 -6.52 -4.38 -13.38
C GLN A 98 -7.98 -4.06 -13.13
N ARG A 99 -8.79 -4.01 -14.21
CA ARG A 99 -10.21 -3.79 -14.08
C ARG A 99 -10.92 -5.12 -13.85
N PRO A 100 -11.95 -5.12 -12.97
CA PRO A 100 -12.80 -6.30 -12.82
C PRO A 100 -13.52 -6.60 -14.16
N ALA A 101 -13.90 -7.87 -14.35
CA ALA A 101 -14.58 -8.28 -15.57
C ALA A 101 -15.86 -7.47 -15.83
N GLU A 102 -16.60 -7.14 -14.76
CA GLU A 102 -17.85 -6.37 -14.86
C GLU A 102 -17.60 -4.91 -15.26
N ARG A 103 -16.36 -4.45 -15.24
CA ARG A 103 -15.96 -3.12 -15.70
C ARG A 103 -15.14 -3.16 -16.97
N GLY A 104 -15.25 -4.24 -17.73
CA GLY A 104 -14.58 -4.39 -19.01
C GLY A 104 -13.31 -5.20 -18.99
N GLY A 105 -12.81 -5.60 -17.84
CA GLY A 105 -11.56 -6.36 -17.72
C GLY A 105 -10.34 -5.59 -18.20
N GLY A 106 -9.23 -6.30 -18.40
CA GLY A 106 -7.99 -5.71 -18.85
C GLY A 106 -7.37 -4.77 -17.81
N PHE A 107 -6.51 -3.87 -18.27
CA PHE A 107 -5.83 -2.93 -17.41
C PHE A 107 -6.15 -1.49 -17.79
N GLU A 108 -6.21 -0.63 -16.78
CA GLU A 108 -6.43 0.80 -16.95
C GLU A 108 -5.12 1.51 -16.67
N GLU A 109 -4.72 2.39 -17.58
CA GLU A 109 -3.47 3.16 -17.43
C GLU A 109 -3.58 4.12 -16.23
N ARG A 110 -2.61 4.05 -15.34
CA ARG A 110 -2.56 4.89 -14.16
C ARG A 110 -1.16 5.35 -13.86
N TYR A 111 -1.08 6.55 -13.30
CA TYR A 111 0.17 7.15 -12.86
C TYR A 111 0.05 7.52 -11.39
N TRP A 112 1.08 7.20 -10.62
CA TRP A 112 1.06 7.34 -9.17
C TRP A 112 2.30 8.05 -8.67
N SER A 113 2.15 8.87 -7.64
CA SER A 113 3.26 9.50 -6.92
C SER A 113 3.39 8.82 -5.55
N PRO A 114 4.26 7.81 -5.41
CA PRO A 114 4.34 7.05 -4.16
C PRO A 114 5.36 7.62 -3.18
N ILE A 115 5.04 7.46 -1.89
CA ILE A 115 6.02 7.64 -0.82
C ILE A 115 5.85 6.47 0.14
N ASN A 116 6.96 5.84 0.52
CA ASN A 116 6.97 4.70 1.42
C ASN A 116 7.65 5.12 2.72
N THR A 117 6.94 4.98 3.84
CA THR A 117 7.39 5.48 5.15
C THR A 117 7.45 4.34 6.14
N PRO A 118 8.58 4.18 6.87
CA PRO A 118 8.68 3.10 7.84
C PRO A 118 7.94 3.44 9.13
N VAL A 119 7.39 2.40 9.75
CA VAL A 119 6.90 2.47 11.12
C VAL A 119 7.85 1.64 11.95
N LEU A 120 8.60 2.29 12.84
CA LEU A 120 9.62 1.60 13.64
C LEU A 120 8.98 1.02 14.89
N GLY A 121 9.40 -0.19 15.24
CA GLY A 121 9.01 -0.81 16.48
C GLY A 121 9.84 -0.29 17.66
N ALA A 122 9.59 -0.87 18.83
CA ALA A 122 10.28 -0.48 20.06
C ALA A 122 11.79 -0.73 19.97
N ASP A 123 12.19 -1.70 19.14
CA ASP A 123 13.60 -2.05 18.94
C ASP A 123 14.27 -1.20 17.86
N GLN A 124 13.58 -0.18 17.34
CA GLN A 124 14.06 0.70 16.27
C GLN A 124 14.23 -0.03 14.93
N GLU A 125 13.68 -1.20 14.79
CA GLU A 125 13.63 -1.89 13.51
C GLU A 125 12.30 -1.61 12.81
N VAL A 126 12.28 -1.68 11.48
CA VAL A 126 11.06 -1.45 10.71
C VAL A 126 10.08 -2.58 11.00
N GLU A 127 8.88 -2.23 11.45
CA GLU A 127 7.83 -3.18 11.75
C GLU A 127 6.79 -3.19 10.63
N TYR A 128 6.47 -2.03 10.10
CA TYR A 128 5.54 -1.86 8.99
C TYR A 128 6.05 -0.78 8.04
N ILE A 129 5.47 -0.76 6.84
CA ILE A 129 5.71 0.31 5.89
C ILE A 129 4.34 0.88 5.48
N ILE A 130 4.21 2.19 5.57
CA ILE A 130 3.02 2.89 5.06
C ILE A 130 3.32 3.27 3.62
N HIS A 131 2.53 2.74 2.70
CA HIS A 131 2.62 3.04 1.29
C HIS A 131 1.50 4.02 0.95
N ARG A 132 1.86 5.26 0.64
CA ARG A 132 0.88 6.29 0.27
C ARG A 132 1.11 6.67 -1.18
N VAL A 133 0.03 6.78 -1.94
CA VAL A 133 0.12 7.24 -3.33
C VAL A 133 -0.83 8.41 -3.56
N GLU A 134 -0.47 9.23 -4.54
CA GLU A 134 -1.36 10.25 -5.09
C GLU A 134 -1.57 9.90 -6.55
N ASP A 135 -2.80 10.06 -6.99
CA ASP A 135 -3.17 9.74 -8.36
C ASP A 135 -2.81 10.88 -9.31
#